data_c2e6a06d04e54d550eb4130605419f8f
#
_entry.id   c2e6a06d04e54d550eb4130605419f8f
#
_cell.length_a   1.000
_cell.length_b   1.000
_cell.length_c   1.000
_cell.angle_alpha   90.00
_cell.angle_beta   90.00
_cell.angle_gamma   90.00
#
_symmetry.space_group_name_H-M   'P 1'
#
loop_
_entity.id
_entity.type
_entity.pdbx_description
1 polymer ?
#
loop_
_entity_poly.entity_id
_entity_poly.type
_entity_poly.pdbx_seq_one_letter_code
_entity_poly.pdbx_strand_id
1 'polypeptide(L)'
;MTDAPSTTIESLGECRFPSPLKLNAPGGGETWNFTSDAERVRSEVSVPAAGPEALFEKAGPRSRLYFEPAKIRAAIVTCGGLCPGLNNVIRSATLELHHAYGVREVLGIRFGYQGMRPDSAPPLHLTAESVEGIDKIGGTVLGSSRGSPGTPAIVDYLERHEISILLCAGGDGTQRGAYQLHQECARRGLKIAVIGIPKTIDNDVLYCDQTFGYFTA
;
A
#
# COMPACT_ATOMS: atom_id res chain seq x y z
N MET A 1 6.30 24.34 -20.36
CA MET A 1 6.97 23.03 -20.18
C MET A 1 6.65 22.64 -18.76
N THR A 2 5.74 21.71 -18.54
CA THR A 2 5.48 21.18 -17.21
C THR A 2 6.62 20.22 -16.88
N ASP A 3 7.34 20.50 -15.81
CA ASP A 3 8.38 19.61 -15.31
C ASP A 3 7.80 18.20 -15.11
N ALA A 4 8.58 17.18 -15.47
CA ALA A 4 8.18 15.80 -15.21
C ALA A 4 7.93 15.62 -13.71
N PRO A 5 6.85 14.91 -13.31
CA PRO A 5 6.58 14.72 -11.91
C PRO A 5 7.74 13.99 -11.22
N SER A 6 8.04 14.35 -9.99
CA SER A 6 9.04 13.62 -9.21
C SER A 6 8.57 12.18 -9.00
N THR A 7 9.38 11.21 -9.42
CA THR A 7 9.15 9.77 -9.25
C THR A 7 9.96 9.18 -8.09
N THR A 8 10.64 10.04 -7.33
CA THR A 8 11.46 9.63 -6.18
C THR A 8 10.57 9.26 -4.99
N ILE A 9 10.77 8.07 -4.45
CA ILE A 9 10.12 7.63 -3.21
C ILE A 9 10.93 8.15 -2.03
N GLU A 10 10.29 8.88 -1.13
CA GLU A 10 10.94 9.37 0.09
C GLU A 10 11.21 8.20 1.05
N SER A 11 12.44 8.13 1.55
CA SER A 11 12.85 7.11 2.50
C SER A 11 12.50 7.49 3.93
N LEU A 12 11.99 6.52 4.71
CA LEU A 12 11.81 6.68 6.16
C LEU A 12 13.15 6.67 6.92
N GLY A 13 14.20 6.16 6.30
CA GLY A 13 15.54 6.04 6.86
C GLY A 13 16.29 4.82 6.33
N GLU A 14 17.39 4.46 7.00
CA GLU A 14 18.24 3.34 6.61
C GLU A 14 17.55 1.99 6.87
N CYS A 15 17.57 1.10 5.86
CA CYS A 15 17.05 -0.26 5.97
C CYS A 15 18.07 -1.17 6.67
N ARG A 16 17.83 -1.49 7.95
CA ARG A 16 18.80 -2.21 8.81
C ARG A 16 18.46 -3.67 9.05
N PHE A 17 17.20 -4.06 8.89
CA PHE A 17 16.75 -5.41 9.19
C PHE A 17 16.86 -6.30 7.95
N PRO A 18 17.41 -7.52 8.05
CA PRO A 18 17.39 -8.45 6.94
C PRO A 18 15.95 -8.87 6.61
N SER A 19 15.67 -9.04 5.32
CA SER A 19 14.40 -9.62 4.90
C SER A 19 14.30 -11.07 5.39
N PRO A 20 13.13 -11.51 5.88
CA PRO A 20 12.91 -12.91 6.24
C PRO A 20 12.75 -13.82 5.01
N LEU A 21 12.59 -13.24 3.83
CA LEU A 21 12.43 -13.99 2.59
C LEU A 21 13.74 -14.71 2.23
N LYS A 22 13.63 -15.96 1.81
CA LYS A 22 14.76 -16.79 1.37
C LYS A 22 14.93 -16.68 -0.15
N LEU A 23 15.37 -15.51 -0.61
CA LEU A 23 15.61 -15.21 -2.01
C LEU A 23 17.10 -15.02 -2.26
N ASN A 24 17.51 -15.14 -3.54
CA ASN A 24 18.87 -14.91 -3.96
C ASN A 24 19.22 -13.40 -3.98
N ALA A 25 20.53 -13.11 -4.01
CA ALA A 25 20.99 -11.74 -4.19
C ALA A 25 20.50 -11.14 -5.53
N PRO A 26 20.34 -9.81 -5.62
CA PRO A 26 19.94 -9.16 -6.87
C PRO A 26 20.88 -9.55 -8.02
N GLY A 27 20.32 -9.90 -9.17
CA GLY A 27 21.10 -10.25 -10.36
C GLY A 27 21.72 -11.66 -10.36
N GLY A 28 21.37 -12.52 -9.41
CA GLY A 28 21.94 -13.87 -9.25
C GLY A 28 21.57 -14.90 -10.31
N GLY A 29 20.90 -14.53 -11.39
CA GLY A 29 20.60 -15.40 -12.54
C GLY A 29 19.52 -16.46 -12.31
N GLU A 30 18.96 -16.58 -11.11
CA GLU A 30 17.86 -17.47 -10.77
C GLU A 30 16.52 -16.72 -10.71
N THR A 31 15.42 -17.46 -10.78
CA THR A 31 14.06 -16.89 -10.94
C THR A 31 13.57 -16.09 -9.73
N TRP A 32 14.06 -16.40 -8.54
CA TRP A 32 13.58 -15.79 -7.27
C TRP A 32 14.67 -14.96 -6.61
N ASN A 33 14.79 -13.72 -7.04
CA ASN A 33 15.81 -12.79 -6.56
C ASN A 33 15.20 -11.60 -5.84
N PHE A 34 15.96 -11.02 -4.91
CA PHE A 34 15.67 -9.69 -4.41
C PHE A 34 15.80 -8.65 -5.54
N THR A 35 14.92 -7.67 -5.53
CA THR A 35 14.99 -6.53 -6.44
C THR A 35 16.03 -5.53 -5.93
N SER A 36 16.90 -5.06 -6.81
CA SER A 36 17.88 -4.02 -6.49
C SER A 36 17.23 -2.65 -6.31
N ASP A 37 17.72 -1.85 -5.35
CA ASP A 37 17.28 -0.46 -5.16
C ASP A 37 17.63 0.44 -6.36
N ALA A 38 18.58 0.01 -7.21
CA ALA A 38 18.96 0.72 -8.42
C ALA A 38 18.09 0.41 -9.64
N GLU A 39 17.27 -0.66 -9.59
CA GLU A 39 16.41 -1.02 -10.71
C GLU A 39 15.28 -0.04 -10.90
N ARG A 40 15.04 0.32 -12.18
CA ARG A 40 13.97 1.23 -12.59
C ARG A 40 13.11 0.59 -13.67
N VAL A 41 11.85 1.01 -13.72
CA VAL A 41 10.91 0.66 -14.79
C VAL A 41 10.43 1.94 -15.47
N ARG A 42 10.15 1.85 -16.75
CA ARG A 42 9.59 2.95 -17.54
C ARG A 42 8.11 3.12 -17.19
N SER A 43 7.63 4.36 -17.21
CA SER A 43 6.19 4.65 -17.06
C SER A 43 5.38 4.16 -18.25
N GLU A 44 6.00 4.13 -19.43
CA GLU A 44 5.37 3.72 -20.67
C GLU A 44 6.31 2.81 -21.48
N VAL A 45 5.74 1.80 -22.13
CA VAL A 45 6.48 0.92 -23.04
C VAL A 45 6.83 1.67 -24.32
N SER A 46 5.91 2.53 -24.81
CA SER A 46 6.14 3.37 -25.97
C SER A 46 6.92 4.62 -25.57
N VAL A 47 8.09 4.82 -26.16
CA VAL A 47 8.91 6.01 -25.92
C VAL A 47 8.34 7.18 -26.73
N PRO A 48 7.94 8.30 -26.12
CA PRO A 48 7.50 9.48 -26.85
C PRO A 48 8.67 10.05 -27.67
N ALA A 49 8.35 10.59 -28.84
CA ALA A 49 9.34 11.15 -29.77
C ALA A 49 10.10 12.36 -29.20
N ALA A 50 9.57 13.01 -28.19
CA ALA A 50 10.21 14.10 -27.46
C ALA A 50 9.64 14.23 -26.03
N GLY A 51 10.49 14.46 -25.06
CA GLY A 51 10.13 14.67 -23.67
C GLY A 51 10.98 13.83 -22.70
N PRO A 52 11.06 14.21 -21.44
CA PRO A 52 11.75 13.41 -20.43
C PRO A 52 10.98 12.12 -20.15
N GLU A 53 11.70 11.01 -20.16
CA GLU A 53 11.17 9.71 -19.78
C GLU A 53 11.01 9.65 -18.25
N ALA A 54 9.81 9.29 -17.75
CA ALA A 54 9.58 9.06 -16.35
C ALA A 54 10.00 7.63 -15.98
N LEU A 55 10.98 7.51 -15.10
CA LEU A 55 11.46 6.25 -14.55
C LEU A 55 10.98 6.09 -13.12
N PHE A 56 10.33 4.97 -12.82
CA PHE A 56 9.89 4.62 -11.48
C PHE A 56 10.83 3.60 -10.85
N GLU A 57 10.90 3.60 -9.53
CA GLU A 57 11.56 2.54 -8.80
C GLU A 57 10.83 1.21 -9.04
N LYS A 58 11.59 0.15 -9.39
CA LYS A 58 11.00 -1.16 -9.63
C LYS A 58 10.47 -1.74 -8.31
N ALA A 59 9.20 -2.08 -8.27
CA ALA A 59 8.60 -2.79 -7.15
C ALA A 59 9.19 -4.21 -7.03
N GLY A 60 9.20 -4.72 -5.80
CA GLY A 60 9.65 -6.08 -5.52
C GLY A 60 10.30 -6.20 -4.14
N PRO A 61 10.57 -7.42 -3.69
CA PRO A 61 11.15 -7.67 -2.39
C PRO A 61 12.58 -7.12 -2.30
N ARG A 62 12.89 -6.49 -1.17
CA ARG A 62 14.23 -5.97 -0.85
C ARG A 62 14.93 -6.90 0.14
N SER A 63 16.25 -7.00 0.03
CA SER A 63 17.06 -7.82 0.94
C SER A 63 17.17 -7.24 2.35
N ARG A 64 16.94 -5.93 2.49
CA ARG A 64 16.91 -5.24 3.78
C ARG A 64 15.65 -4.40 3.91
N LEU A 65 15.14 -4.34 5.14
CA LEU A 65 13.90 -3.66 5.48
C LEU A 65 14.18 -2.53 6.47
N TYR A 66 13.35 -1.49 6.42
CA TYR A 66 13.37 -0.40 7.39
C TYR A 66 12.79 -0.84 8.74
N PHE A 67 11.66 -1.55 8.72
CA PHE A 67 11.02 -2.07 9.91
C PHE A 67 11.46 -3.51 10.22
N GLU A 68 11.49 -3.85 11.52
CA GLU A 68 11.57 -5.24 11.97
C GLU A 68 10.16 -5.85 11.95
N PRO A 69 9.85 -6.81 11.04
CA PRO A 69 8.47 -7.21 10.79
C PRO A 69 7.72 -7.74 12.02
N ALA A 70 8.41 -8.44 12.90
CA ALA A 70 7.79 -9.02 14.11
C ALA A 70 7.36 -7.98 15.16
N LYS A 71 7.80 -6.72 15.02
CA LYS A 71 7.57 -5.64 15.99
C LYS A 71 6.61 -4.57 15.52
N ILE A 72 6.08 -4.68 14.30
CA ILE A 72 5.19 -3.68 13.74
C ILE A 72 3.75 -4.13 13.70
N ARG A 73 2.85 -3.14 13.57
CA ARG A 73 1.46 -3.30 13.14
C ARG A 73 1.30 -2.76 11.74
N ALA A 74 0.65 -3.55 10.87
CA ALA A 74 0.20 -3.09 9.57
C ALA A 74 -1.32 -2.88 9.59
N ALA A 75 -1.81 -1.94 8.82
CA ALA A 75 -3.24 -1.73 8.65
C ALA A 75 -3.61 -1.64 7.16
N ILE A 76 -4.81 -2.08 6.84
CA ILE A 76 -5.39 -2.02 5.49
C ILE A 76 -6.71 -1.26 5.57
N VAL A 77 -6.92 -0.33 4.66
CA VAL A 77 -8.17 0.41 4.51
C VAL A 77 -8.64 0.39 3.06
N THR A 78 -9.95 0.20 2.85
CA THR A 78 -10.57 0.24 1.52
C THR A 78 -11.53 1.42 1.43
N CYS A 79 -11.36 2.28 0.43
CA CYS A 79 -12.08 3.54 0.30
C CYS A 79 -12.75 3.70 -1.07
N GLY A 80 -13.85 4.48 -1.09
CA GLY A 80 -14.55 4.86 -2.31
C GLY A 80 -15.49 3.79 -2.86
N GLY A 81 -15.73 3.80 -4.16
CA GLY A 81 -16.61 2.84 -4.83
C GLY A 81 -16.07 1.41 -4.81
N LEU A 82 -16.94 0.45 -5.02
CA LEU A 82 -16.56 -0.97 -5.10
C LEU A 82 -15.88 -1.27 -6.44
N CYS A 83 -14.98 -2.24 -6.41
CA CYS A 83 -14.33 -2.80 -7.58
C CYS A 83 -14.10 -4.30 -7.33
N PRO A 84 -14.22 -5.16 -8.34
CA PRO A 84 -13.85 -6.56 -8.20
C PRO A 84 -12.40 -6.70 -7.72
N GLY A 85 -12.14 -7.60 -6.78
CA GLY A 85 -10.81 -7.88 -6.27
C GLY A 85 -10.40 -7.14 -4.99
N LEU A 86 -11.24 -6.28 -4.41
CA LEU A 86 -10.92 -5.63 -3.12
C LEU A 86 -10.62 -6.64 -2.02
N ASN A 87 -11.44 -7.69 -1.88
CA ASN A 87 -11.20 -8.75 -0.91
C ASN A 87 -9.95 -9.57 -1.24
N ASN A 88 -9.60 -9.72 -2.51
CA ASN A 88 -8.35 -10.38 -2.92
C ASN A 88 -7.13 -9.57 -2.46
N VAL A 89 -7.19 -8.24 -2.58
CA VAL A 89 -6.13 -7.34 -2.08
C VAL A 89 -5.98 -7.48 -0.57
N ILE A 90 -7.10 -7.43 0.19
CA ILE A 90 -7.09 -7.60 1.65
C ILE A 90 -6.47 -8.93 2.03
N ARG A 91 -6.94 -10.02 1.41
CA ARG A 91 -6.46 -11.38 1.67
C ARG A 91 -4.98 -11.53 1.34
N SER A 92 -4.57 -11.15 0.14
CA SER A 92 -3.19 -11.30 -0.31
C SER A 92 -2.22 -10.49 0.56
N ALA A 93 -2.54 -9.24 0.87
CA ALA A 93 -1.70 -8.42 1.73
C ALA A 93 -1.61 -8.99 3.16
N THR A 94 -2.73 -9.49 3.71
CA THR A 94 -2.75 -10.11 5.04
C THR A 94 -1.88 -11.37 5.08
N LEU A 95 -2.06 -12.28 4.12
CA LEU A 95 -1.30 -13.53 4.07
C LEU A 95 0.20 -13.29 3.82
N GLU A 96 0.54 -12.35 2.93
CA GLU A 96 1.93 -12.00 2.67
C GLU A 96 2.61 -11.42 3.91
N LEU A 97 1.96 -10.46 4.59
CA LEU A 97 2.48 -9.87 5.82
C LEU A 97 2.68 -10.92 6.93
N HIS A 98 1.73 -11.85 7.10
CA HIS A 98 1.83 -12.90 8.11
C HIS A 98 2.84 -13.98 7.75
N HIS A 99 2.69 -14.61 6.58
CA HIS A 99 3.44 -15.83 6.25
C HIS A 99 4.83 -15.54 5.70
N ALA A 100 4.95 -14.53 4.83
CA ALA A 100 6.23 -14.23 4.20
C ALA A 100 7.11 -13.33 5.08
N TYR A 101 6.51 -12.32 5.73
CA TYR A 101 7.25 -11.35 6.52
C TYR A 101 7.18 -11.57 8.04
N GLY A 102 6.24 -12.35 8.55
CA GLY A 102 6.11 -12.63 9.98
C GLY A 102 5.56 -11.44 10.79
N VAL A 103 4.82 -10.54 10.15
CA VAL A 103 4.10 -9.46 10.84
C VAL A 103 2.99 -10.08 11.70
N ARG A 104 3.00 -9.81 13.00
CA ARG A 104 2.07 -10.46 13.95
C ARG A 104 0.69 -9.84 13.98
N GLU A 105 0.59 -8.54 13.77
CA GLU A 105 -0.67 -7.79 13.80
C GLU A 105 -0.95 -7.10 12.47
N VAL A 106 -2.02 -7.53 11.82
CA VAL A 106 -2.57 -6.88 10.63
C VAL A 106 -4.00 -6.45 10.97
N LEU A 107 -4.28 -5.16 10.83
CA LEU A 107 -5.54 -4.55 11.18
C LEU A 107 -6.34 -4.17 9.93
N GLY A 108 -7.61 -4.50 9.91
CA GLY A 108 -8.55 -4.06 8.88
C GLY A 108 -9.34 -2.84 9.37
N ILE A 109 -9.12 -1.68 8.78
CA ILE A 109 -9.87 -0.47 9.12
C ILE A 109 -11.24 -0.52 8.44
N ARG A 110 -12.30 -0.43 9.22
CA ARG A 110 -13.67 -0.52 8.72
C ARG A 110 -14.14 0.82 8.13
N PHE A 111 -14.92 0.75 7.05
CA PHE A 111 -15.59 1.90 6.45
C PHE A 111 -14.67 3.04 6.00
N GLY A 112 -13.55 2.67 5.36
CA GLY A 112 -12.64 3.64 4.76
C GLY A 112 -11.99 4.58 5.78
N TYR A 113 -11.59 5.74 5.34
CA TYR A 113 -11.00 6.75 6.23
C TYR A 113 -11.94 7.21 7.35
N GLN A 114 -13.25 7.12 7.16
CA GLN A 114 -14.22 7.43 8.23
C GLN A 114 -14.09 6.50 9.43
N GLY A 115 -13.59 5.30 9.24
CA GLY A 115 -13.33 4.34 10.32
C GLY A 115 -12.16 4.71 11.24
N MET A 116 -11.44 5.79 10.93
CA MET A 116 -10.35 6.30 11.78
C MET A 116 -10.77 7.51 12.63
N ARG A 117 -12.07 7.71 12.83
CA ARG A 117 -12.58 8.69 13.78
C ARG A 117 -12.39 8.21 15.23
N PRO A 118 -12.31 9.13 16.20
CA PRO A 118 -12.18 8.75 17.61
C PRO A 118 -13.30 7.86 18.15
N ASP A 119 -14.51 8.02 17.59
CA ASP A 119 -15.75 7.32 17.97
C ASP A 119 -16.04 6.11 17.06
N SER A 120 -15.14 5.73 16.19
CA SER A 120 -15.31 4.59 15.28
C SER A 120 -15.21 3.26 16.00
N ALA A 121 -15.88 2.25 15.43
CA ALA A 121 -15.68 0.88 15.89
C ALA A 121 -14.21 0.46 15.77
N PRO A 122 -13.71 -0.39 16.66
CA PRO A 122 -12.32 -0.85 16.61
C PRO A 122 -12.03 -1.55 15.27
N PRO A 123 -10.77 -1.54 14.82
CA PRO A 123 -10.35 -2.26 13.63
C PRO A 123 -10.53 -3.77 13.83
N LEU A 124 -10.71 -4.48 12.73
CA LEU A 124 -10.73 -5.93 12.72
C LEU A 124 -9.29 -6.48 12.77
N HIS A 125 -9.05 -7.50 13.57
CA HIS A 125 -7.82 -8.27 13.46
C HIS A 125 -7.91 -9.19 12.25
N LEU A 126 -7.02 -9.01 11.29
CA LEU A 126 -6.94 -9.84 10.09
C LEU A 126 -5.94 -10.97 10.34
N THR A 127 -6.44 -12.20 10.33
CA THR A 127 -5.66 -13.44 10.46
C THR A 127 -5.85 -14.28 9.21
N ALA A 128 -5.08 -15.35 9.05
CA ALA A 128 -5.26 -16.29 7.94
C ALA A 128 -6.69 -16.84 7.88
N GLU A 129 -7.26 -17.17 9.06
CA GLU A 129 -8.63 -17.68 9.18
C GLU A 129 -9.66 -16.60 8.84
N SER A 130 -9.48 -15.36 9.30
CA SER A 130 -10.45 -14.28 9.06
C SER A 130 -10.53 -13.86 7.60
N VAL A 131 -9.48 -14.12 6.81
CA VAL A 131 -9.44 -13.84 5.37
C VAL A 131 -9.63 -15.08 4.49
N GLU A 132 -9.92 -16.23 5.11
CA GLU A 132 -10.20 -17.46 4.36
C GLU A 132 -11.50 -17.31 3.55
N GLY A 133 -11.42 -17.57 2.25
CA GLY A 133 -12.57 -17.57 1.34
C GLY A 133 -13.15 -16.20 0.98
N ILE A 134 -12.64 -15.07 1.53
CA ILE A 134 -13.16 -13.74 1.19
C ILE A 134 -12.90 -13.35 -0.27
N ASP A 135 -11.93 -13.97 -0.93
CA ASP A 135 -11.64 -13.84 -2.36
C ASP A 135 -12.79 -14.30 -3.25
N LYS A 136 -13.70 -15.13 -2.73
CA LYS A 136 -14.90 -15.61 -3.41
C LYS A 136 -16.12 -14.71 -3.20
N ILE A 137 -16.00 -13.68 -2.39
CA ILE A 137 -17.07 -12.77 -2.02
C ILE A 137 -16.81 -11.41 -2.68
N GLY A 138 -17.82 -10.88 -3.37
CA GLY A 138 -17.74 -9.53 -3.96
C GLY A 138 -17.74 -8.42 -2.89
N GLY A 139 -17.35 -7.22 -3.29
CA GLY A 139 -17.29 -6.07 -2.40
C GLY A 139 -16.05 -6.04 -1.52
N THR A 140 -16.19 -5.55 -0.29
CA THR A 140 -15.11 -5.49 0.69
C THR A 140 -15.62 -5.88 2.09
N VAL A 141 -14.96 -6.83 2.73
CA VAL A 141 -15.29 -7.25 4.12
C VAL A 141 -15.03 -6.15 5.15
N LEU A 142 -14.18 -5.17 4.80
CA LEU A 142 -13.91 -4.01 5.65
C LEU A 142 -14.97 -2.92 5.49
N GLY A 143 -15.84 -3.04 4.48
CA GLY A 143 -16.71 -1.94 4.10
C GLY A 143 -15.91 -0.79 3.47
N SER A 144 -16.62 0.19 2.97
CA SER A 144 -16.04 1.36 2.32
C SER A 144 -16.87 2.59 2.63
N SER A 145 -16.28 3.76 2.53
CA SER A 145 -16.97 5.04 2.62
C SER A 145 -16.30 6.09 1.73
N ARG A 146 -17.02 7.19 1.55
CA ARG A 146 -16.48 8.44 0.99
C ARG A 146 -16.27 9.44 2.11
N GLY A 147 -15.30 10.33 1.91
CA GLY A 147 -14.95 11.34 2.89
C GLY A 147 -13.90 10.89 3.92
N SER A 148 -13.55 11.82 4.80
CA SER A 148 -12.45 11.66 5.77
C SER A 148 -12.75 12.51 7.00
N PRO A 149 -12.32 12.10 8.21
CA PRO A 149 -12.37 12.94 9.41
C PRO A 149 -11.31 14.05 9.39
N GLY A 150 -10.47 14.09 8.36
CA GLY A 150 -9.35 15.01 8.24
C GLY A 150 -8.02 14.34 8.55
N THR A 151 -6.98 14.79 7.83
CA THR A 151 -5.63 14.22 7.92
C THR A 151 -5.06 14.19 9.34
N PRO A 152 -5.16 15.25 10.18
CA PRO A 152 -4.65 15.21 11.55
C PRO A 152 -5.31 14.14 12.41
N ALA A 153 -6.64 13.98 12.32
CA ALA A 153 -7.38 13.00 13.10
C ALA A 153 -7.02 11.55 12.72
N ILE A 154 -6.77 11.31 11.42
CA ILE A 154 -6.31 10.01 10.95
C ILE A 154 -4.90 9.71 11.50
N VAL A 155 -3.98 10.67 11.45
CA VAL A 155 -2.63 10.47 11.96
C VAL A 155 -2.64 10.23 13.46
N ASP A 156 -3.49 10.94 14.23
CA ASP A 156 -3.70 10.67 15.66
C ASP A 156 -4.20 9.22 15.90
N TYR A 157 -5.06 8.73 15.00
CA TYR A 157 -5.52 7.34 15.05
C TYR A 157 -4.37 6.36 14.79
N LEU A 158 -3.55 6.60 13.76
CA LEU A 158 -2.41 5.75 13.44
C LEU A 158 -1.41 5.68 14.59
N GLU A 159 -1.11 6.81 15.23
CA GLU A 159 -0.24 6.89 16.41
C GLU A 159 -0.83 6.10 17.58
N ARG A 160 -2.09 6.34 17.93
CA ARG A 160 -2.79 5.66 19.05
C ARG A 160 -2.81 4.14 18.89
N HIS A 161 -2.96 3.66 17.67
CA HIS A 161 -2.98 2.23 17.36
C HIS A 161 -1.60 1.65 17.02
N GLU A 162 -0.52 2.45 17.14
CA GLU A 162 0.87 2.06 16.86
C GLU A 162 1.05 1.46 15.46
N ILE A 163 0.34 2.01 14.47
CA ILE A 163 0.39 1.53 13.09
C ILE A 163 1.67 2.03 12.43
N SER A 164 2.50 1.10 11.97
CA SER A 164 3.76 1.39 11.28
C SER A 164 3.62 1.39 9.75
N ILE A 165 2.66 0.62 9.22
CA ILE A 165 2.39 0.51 7.77
C ILE A 165 0.88 0.66 7.55
N LEU A 166 0.48 1.59 6.68
CA LEU A 166 -0.90 1.77 6.24
C LEU A 166 -1.03 1.53 4.74
N LEU A 167 -1.79 0.51 4.37
CA LEU A 167 -2.15 0.20 2.99
C LEU A 167 -3.50 0.82 2.64
N CYS A 168 -3.54 1.75 1.68
CA CYS A 168 -4.71 2.53 1.29
C CYS A 168 -5.22 2.10 -0.08
N ALA A 169 -6.21 1.21 -0.12
CA ALA A 169 -6.82 0.77 -1.38
C ALA A 169 -7.99 1.68 -1.77
N GLY A 170 -7.87 2.36 -2.91
CA GLY A 170 -8.92 3.26 -3.39
C GLY A 170 -8.53 4.08 -4.61
N GLY A 171 -9.47 4.86 -5.12
CA GLY A 171 -9.30 5.74 -6.27
C GLY A 171 -8.54 7.04 -5.95
N ASP A 172 -8.55 7.98 -6.88
CA ASP A 172 -7.80 9.26 -6.81
C ASP A 172 -7.93 10.00 -5.49
N GLY A 173 -9.14 10.11 -4.96
CA GLY A 173 -9.38 10.77 -3.67
C GLY A 173 -8.66 10.07 -2.52
N THR A 174 -8.59 8.73 -2.57
CA THR A 174 -7.87 7.92 -1.58
C THR A 174 -6.37 8.09 -1.73
N GLN A 175 -5.86 8.09 -2.97
CA GLN A 175 -4.43 8.28 -3.25
C GLN A 175 -3.95 9.68 -2.81
N ARG A 176 -4.75 10.72 -3.10
CA ARG A 176 -4.48 12.08 -2.59
C ARG A 176 -4.50 12.14 -1.06
N GLY A 177 -5.46 11.47 -0.44
CA GLY A 177 -5.51 11.33 1.01
C GLY A 177 -4.28 10.62 1.58
N ALA A 178 -3.87 9.51 0.97
CA ALA A 178 -2.66 8.78 1.37
C ALA A 178 -1.40 9.67 1.30
N TYR A 179 -1.27 10.46 0.24
CA TYR A 179 -0.17 11.42 0.12
C TYR A 179 -0.19 12.49 1.23
N GLN A 180 -1.38 13.05 1.53
CA GLN A 180 -1.54 14.00 2.64
C GLN A 180 -1.21 13.38 4.00
N LEU A 181 -1.57 12.11 4.21
CA LEU A 181 -1.20 11.37 5.42
C LEU A 181 0.31 11.19 5.52
N HIS A 182 0.97 10.83 4.42
CA HIS A 182 2.43 10.74 4.36
C HIS A 182 3.09 12.08 4.75
N GLN A 183 2.64 13.18 4.15
CA GLN A 183 3.16 14.51 4.46
C GLN A 183 2.96 14.89 5.95
N GLU A 184 1.80 14.62 6.51
CA GLU A 184 1.51 14.93 7.91
C GLU A 184 2.34 14.05 8.87
N CYS A 185 2.51 12.76 8.56
CA CYS A 185 3.42 11.88 9.31
C CYS A 185 4.86 12.41 9.28
N ALA A 186 5.35 12.81 8.11
CA ALA A 186 6.68 13.40 7.96
C ALA A 186 6.82 14.72 8.77
N ARG A 187 5.82 15.59 8.70
CA ARG A 187 5.77 16.86 9.46
C ARG A 187 5.84 16.64 10.97
N ARG A 188 5.21 15.56 11.47
CA ARG A 188 5.24 15.17 12.88
C ARG A 188 6.47 14.35 13.28
N GLY A 189 7.34 14.00 12.32
CA GLY A 189 8.50 13.14 12.57
C GLY A 189 8.15 11.67 12.81
N LEU A 190 6.90 11.26 12.48
CA LEU A 190 6.43 9.89 12.62
C LEU A 190 6.97 8.99 11.51
N LYS A 191 7.40 7.79 11.89
CA LYS A 191 7.93 6.79 10.97
C LYS A 191 6.84 5.80 10.58
N ILE A 192 5.92 6.26 9.73
CA ILE A 192 4.79 5.47 9.23
C ILE A 192 4.90 5.38 7.71
N ALA A 193 4.94 4.18 7.17
CA ALA A 193 4.86 3.95 5.73
C ALA A 193 3.40 3.99 5.28
N VAL A 194 3.05 4.96 4.42
CA VAL A 194 1.73 5.06 3.81
C VAL A 194 1.85 4.63 2.35
N ILE A 195 1.14 3.56 1.98
CA ILE A 195 1.24 2.92 0.67
C ILE A 195 -0.12 2.95 -0.01
N GLY A 196 -0.18 3.60 -1.18
CA GLY A 196 -1.36 3.61 -2.03
C GLY A 196 -1.47 2.34 -2.86
N ILE A 197 -2.68 1.80 -2.94
CA ILE A 197 -3.04 0.70 -3.85
C ILE A 197 -4.12 1.24 -4.77
N PRO A 198 -3.77 1.63 -6.01
CA PRO A 198 -4.70 2.24 -6.94
C PRO A 198 -5.85 1.29 -7.28
N LYS A 199 -7.09 1.81 -7.18
CA LYS A 199 -8.32 1.09 -7.46
C LYS A 199 -9.25 1.94 -8.31
N THR A 200 -9.56 1.45 -9.50
CA THR A 200 -10.59 2.02 -10.35
C THR A 200 -11.17 0.95 -11.27
N ILE A 201 -12.47 1.03 -11.57
CA ILE A 201 -13.09 0.17 -12.57
C ILE A 201 -12.94 0.73 -13.99
N ASP A 202 -12.50 1.98 -14.11
CA ASP A 202 -12.41 2.72 -15.39
C ASP A 202 -10.99 2.69 -16.00
N ASN A 203 -10.02 2.16 -15.24
CA ASN A 203 -8.59 2.12 -15.58
C ASN A 203 -8.00 3.49 -15.93
N ASP A 204 -8.42 4.53 -15.21
CA ASP A 204 -8.14 5.94 -15.49
C ASP A 204 -7.08 6.57 -14.54
N VAL A 205 -6.35 5.74 -13.79
CA VAL A 205 -5.27 6.22 -12.91
C VAL A 205 -3.98 6.39 -13.72
N LEU A 206 -3.44 7.60 -13.71
CA LEU A 206 -2.18 7.91 -14.42
C LEU A 206 -1.04 6.99 -13.96
N TYR A 207 -0.19 6.63 -14.90
CA TYR A 207 0.97 5.73 -14.71
C TYR A 207 0.63 4.31 -14.26
N CYS A 208 -0.63 3.90 -14.35
CA CYS A 208 -1.04 2.52 -14.16
C CYS A 208 -1.51 1.94 -15.50
N ASP A 209 -0.80 0.96 -16.03
CA ASP A 209 -1.24 0.27 -17.26
C ASP A 209 -2.56 -0.46 -17.03
N GLN A 210 -2.69 -1.05 -15.85
CA GLN A 210 -3.87 -1.82 -15.47
C GLN A 210 -4.10 -1.77 -13.95
N THR A 211 -5.33 -1.44 -13.55
CA THR A 211 -5.79 -1.55 -12.18
C THR A 211 -6.51 -2.87 -11.95
N PHE A 212 -6.43 -3.40 -10.72
CA PHE A 212 -7.12 -4.63 -10.38
C PHE A 212 -8.64 -4.48 -10.52
N GLY A 213 -9.30 -5.52 -11.02
CA GLY A 213 -10.74 -5.57 -11.20
C GLY A 213 -11.27 -4.94 -12.51
N TYR A 214 -10.47 -4.15 -13.23
CA TYR A 214 -10.88 -3.52 -14.49
C TYR A 214 -11.41 -4.54 -15.52
N PHE A 215 -10.63 -5.59 -15.81
CA PHE A 215 -11.07 -6.61 -16.76
C PHE A 215 -12.24 -7.48 -16.26
N THR A 216 -12.47 -7.50 -14.94
CA THR A 216 -13.60 -8.26 -14.37
C THR A 216 -14.87 -7.43 -14.40
N ALA A 217 -14.77 -6.10 -14.29
CA ALA A 217 -15.91 -5.18 -14.33
C ALA A 217 -16.45 -4.98 -15.74
#